data_b0519e315abd563409d5c51bb13ea3ab
#
_entry.id   b0519e315abd563409d5c51bb13ea3ab
#
_cell.length_a   1.000
_cell.length_b   1.000
_cell.length_c   1.000
_cell.angle_alpha   90.00
_cell.angle_beta   90.00
_cell.angle_gamma   90.00
#
_symmetry.space_group_name_H-M   'P 1'
#
loop_
_entity.id
_entity.type
_entity.pdbx_description
1 polymer ?
#
loop_
_entity_poly.entity_id
_entity_poly.type
_entity_poly.pdbx_seq_one_letter_code
_entity_poly.pdbx_strand_id
1 'polypeptide(L)'
;GELLADFIHGSELEQPLLERKVLTLWPELLGPTIAQMTGEIQVKNGVLLVHIRSAALKAQLFEVRYELVRKLNAAVGANVLKDIRLLG
;
A
#
# COMPACT_ATOMS: atom_id res chain seq x y z
N GLY A 1 20.32 -4.63 20.71
CA GLY A 1 19.38 -3.96 21.48
C GLY A 1 18.47 -3.01 20.73
N GLU A 2 17.87 -2.16 21.47
CA GLU A 2 16.91 -1.23 20.91
C GLU A 2 17.52 -0.30 19.86
N LEU A 3 18.76 0.12 20.10
CA LEU A 3 19.46 1.00 19.18
C LEU A 3 19.64 0.34 17.82
N LEU A 4 19.93 -0.95 17.82
CA LEU A 4 20.07 -1.68 16.58
C LEU A 4 18.73 -1.83 15.87
N ALA A 5 17.68 -2.07 16.62
CA ALA A 5 16.34 -2.17 16.04
C ALA A 5 15.94 -0.85 15.40
N ASP A 6 16.17 0.26 16.09
CA ASP A 6 15.84 1.58 15.55
C ASP A 6 16.69 1.91 14.33
N PHE A 7 17.93 1.51 14.35
CA PHE A 7 18.83 1.75 13.23
C PHE A 7 18.39 1.00 11.98
N ILE A 8 17.99 -0.26 12.14
CA ILE A 8 17.53 -1.07 11.03
C ILE A 8 16.15 -0.60 10.57
N HIS A 9 15.32 -0.24 11.53
CA HIS A 9 13.98 0.23 11.25
C HIS A 9 14.04 1.56 10.49
N GLY A 10 13.53 1.57 9.28
CA GLY A 10 13.62 2.74 8.42
C GLY A 10 14.89 2.80 7.61
N SER A 11 15.74 1.76 7.67
CA SER A 11 16.91 1.68 6.83
C SER A 11 16.51 1.40 5.38
N GLU A 12 17.42 1.65 4.46
CA GLU A 12 17.17 1.40 3.05
C GLU A 12 16.92 -0.08 2.75
N LEU A 13 17.47 -0.96 3.59
CA LEU A 13 17.28 -2.41 3.42
C LEU A 13 15.88 -2.84 3.83
N GLU A 14 15.31 -2.20 4.83
CA GLU A 14 13.99 -2.55 5.32
C GLU A 14 12.86 -1.97 4.48
N GLN A 15 13.04 -0.76 3.97
CA GLN A 15 12.02 -0.06 3.22
C GLN A 15 11.53 -0.85 2.00
N PRO A 16 12.38 -1.40 1.17
CA PRO A 16 11.92 -2.20 0.04
C PRO A 16 11.12 -3.44 0.45
N LEU A 17 11.47 -4.05 1.57
CA LEU A 17 10.73 -5.21 2.07
C LEU A 17 9.34 -4.82 2.53
N LEU A 18 9.22 -3.68 3.22
CA LEU A 18 7.92 -3.17 3.66
C LEU A 18 7.04 -2.81 2.47
N GLU A 19 7.62 -2.21 1.45
CA GLU A 19 6.88 -1.86 0.25
C GLU A 19 6.36 -3.11 -0.46
N ARG A 20 7.18 -4.15 -0.52
CA ARG A 20 6.75 -5.41 -1.11
C ARG A 20 5.60 -6.03 -0.32
N LYS A 21 5.63 -5.91 1.01
CA LYS A 21 4.54 -6.38 1.84
C LYS A 21 3.23 -5.68 1.50
N VAL A 22 3.30 -4.37 1.27
CA VAL A 22 2.11 -3.60 0.87
C VAL A 22 1.52 -4.16 -0.42
N LEU A 23 2.37 -4.45 -1.40
CA LEU A 23 1.91 -5.00 -2.69
C LEU A 23 1.21 -6.34 -2.51
N THR A 24 1.73 -7.17 -1.62
CA THR A 24 1.13 -8.48 -1.33
C THR A 24 -0.20 -8.33 -0.59
N LEU A 25 -0.26 -7.38 0.33
CA LEU A 25 -1.44 -7.19 1.15
C LEU A 25 -2.62 -6.55 0.42
N TRP A 26 -2.35 -5.77 -0.62
CA TRP A 26 -3.42 -5.09 -1.34
C TRP A 26 -4.53 -6.06 -1.77
N PRO A 27 -4.24 -7.12 -2.54
CA PRO A 27 -5.32 -8.03 -2.94
C PRO A 27 -5.94 -8.79 -1.79
N GLU A 28 -5.17 -9.07 -0.75
CA GLU A 28 -5.70 -9.79 0.41
C GLU A 28 -6.70 -8.95 1.20
N LEU A 29 -6.39 -7.67 1.41
CA LEU A 29 -7.26 -6.79 2.17
C LEU A 29 -8.48 -6.35 1.38
N LEU A 30 -8.33 -6.11 0.09
CA LEU A 30 -9.39 -5.58 -0.74
C LEU A 30 -10.31 -6.68 -1.29
N GLY A 31 -9.82 -7.91 -1.34
CA GLY A 31 -10.61 -9.03 -1.80
C GLY A 31 -10.48 -9.33 -3.29
N PRO A 32 -11.01 -10.48 -3.73
CA PRO A 32 -10.79 -10.95 -5.11
C PRO A 32 -11.43 -10.06 -6.18
N THR A 33 -12.59 -9.46 -5.89
CA THR A 33 -13.26 -8.61 -6.87
C THR A 33 -12.41 -7.40 -7.22
N ILE A 34 -11.89 -6.73 -6.21
CA ILE A 34 -11.04 -5.56 -6.43
C ILE A 34 -9.69 -6.00 -7.01
N ALA A 35 -9.17 -7.15 -6.57
CA ALA A 35 -7.93 -7.67 -7.10
C ALA A 35 -8.01 -7.92 -8.60
N GLN A 36 -9.15 -8.42 -9.08
CA GLN A 36 -9.36 -8.65 -10.51
C GLN A 36 -9.38 -7.36 -11.32
N MET A 37 -9.84 -6.28 -10.71
CA MET A 37 -9.89 -4.97 -11.36
C MET A 37 -8.58 -4.21 -11.21
N THR A 38 -7.64 -4.73 -10.43
CA THR A 38 -6.35 -4.12 -10.21
C THR A 38 -5.36 -4.55 -11.28
N GLY A 39 -4.78 -3.58 -11.95
CA GLY A 39 -3.69 -3.85 -12.89
C GLY A 39 -2.35 -3.71 -12.21
N GLU A 40 -1.50 -2.88 -12.77
CA GLU A 40 -0.18 -2.67 -12.21
C GLU A 40 -0.25 -1.92 -10.87
N ILE A 41 0.61 -2.29 -9.95
CA ILE A 41 0.66 -1.69 -8.62
C ILE A 41 2.11 -1.52 -8.20
N GLN A 42 2.43 -0.36 -7.63
CA GLN A 42 3.78 -0.10 -7.14
C GLN A 42 3.75 0.96 -6.04
N VAL A 43 4.81 1.00 -5.24
CA VAL A 43 4.98 2.01 -4.19
C VAL A 43 6.12 2.92 -4.60
N LYS A 44 5.88 4.23 -4.52
CA LYS A 44 6.89 5.20 -4.86
C LYS A 44 6.76 6.41 -3.92
N ASN A 45 7.83 6.70 -3.18
CA ASN A 45 7.88 7.84 -2.26
C ASN A 45 6.72 7.85 -1.27
N GLY A 46 6.36 6.69 -0.75
CA GLY A 46 5.28 6.58 0.22
C GLY A 46 3.88 6.64 -0.38
N VAL A 47 3.77 6.62 -1.70
CA VAL A 47 2.49 6.63 -2.38
C VAL A 47 2.28 5.30 -3.09
N LEU A 48 1.14 4.67 -2.83
CA LEU A 48 0.78 3.44 -3.52
C LEU A 48 0.08 3.82 -4.83
N LEU A 49 0.69 3.46 -5.93
CA LEU A 49 0.14 3.72 -7.26
C LEU A 49 -0.56 2.47 -7.75
N VAL A 50 -1.87 2.56 -7.99
CA VAL A 50 -2.69 1.41 -8.33
C VAL A 50 -3.48 1.71 -9.59
N HIS A 51 -3.33 0.87 -10.60
CA HIS A 51 -4.15 0.96 -11.81
C HIS A 51 -5.43 0.18 -11.59
N ILE A 52 -6.56 0.85 -11.69
CA ILE A 52 -7.88 0.25 -11.52
C ILE A 52 -8.63 0.32 -12.85
N ARG A 53 -9.15 -0.82 -13.30
CA ARG A 53 -9.80 -0.93 -14.61
C ARG A 53 -11.23 -0.42 -14.63
N SER A 54 -11.81 -0.17 -13.48
CA SER A 54 -13.19 0.30 -13.38
C SER A 54 -13.21 1.73 -12.88
N ALA A 55 -13.84 2.64 -13.64
CA ALA A 55 -13.96 4.03 -13.25
C ALA A 55 -14.79 4.18 -11.97
N ALA A 56 -15.87 3.38 -11.85
CA ALA A 56 -16.73 3.42 -10.67
C ALA A 56 -15.96 2.97 -9.43
N LEU A 57 -15.21 1.88 -9.55
CA LEU A 57 -14.41 1.38 -8.43
C LEU A 57 -13.32 2.36 -8.07
N LYS A 58 -12.69 2.98 -9.05
CA LYS A 58 -11.66 3.98 -8.82
C LYS A 58 -12.19 5.13 -7.97
N ALA A 59 -13.39 5.61 -8.28
CA ALA A 59 -14.02 6.68 -7.52
C ALA A 59 -14.31 6.24 -6.08
N GLN A 60 -14.81 5.02 -5.89
CA GLN A 60 -15.09 4.50 -4.56
C GLN A 60 -13.83 4.38 -3.72
N LEU A 61 -12.76 3.87 -4.31
CA LEU A 61 -11.51 3.71 -3.59
C LEU A 61 -10.89 5.05 -3.25
N PHE A 62 -11.04 6.02 -4.12
CA PHE A 62 -10.53 7.36 -3.86
C PHE A 62 -11.16 7.96 -2.60
N GLU A 63 -12.44 7.75 -2.41
CA GLU A 63 -13.14 8.29 -1.24
C GLU A 63 -12.64 7.70 0.07
N VAL A 64 -12.19 6.44 0.05
CA VAL A 64 -11.74 5.76 1.27
C VAL A 64 -10.22 5.59 1.32
N ARG A 65 -9.48 6.32 0.48
CA ARG A 65 -8.05 6.09 0.35
C ARG A 65 -7.26 6.24 1.63
N TYR A 66 -7.60 7.21 2.46
CA TYR A 66 -6.87 7.41 3.72
C TYR A 66 -7.17 6.32 4.74
N GLU A 67 -8.37 5.78 4.71
CA GLU A 67 -8.72 4.64 5.52
C GLU A 67 -7.93 3.42 5.08
N LEU A 68 -7.79 3.23 3.76
CA LEU A 68 -6.99 2.14 3.22
C LEU A 68 -5.51 2.30 3.58
N VAL A 69 -5.00 3.53 3.55
CA VAL A 69 -3.63 3.79 3.98
C VAL A 69 -3.42 3.31 5.40
N ARG A 70 -4.34 3.65 6.30
CA ARG A 70 -4.24 3.24 7.70
C ARG A 70 -4.30 1.73 7.85
N LYS A 71 -5.19 1.08 7.13
CA LYS A 71 -5.33 -0.37 7.19
C LYS A 71 -4.09 -1.09 6.67
N LEU A 72 -3.57 -0.61 5.56
CA LEU A 72 -2.37 -1.21 4.98
C LEU A 72 -1.16 -1.02 5.89
N ASN A 73 -0.97 0.19 6.42
CA ASN A 73 0.13 0.45 7.33
C ASN A 73 0.00 -0.40 8.60
N ALA A 74 -1.20 -0.54 9.14
CA ALA A 74 -1.41 -1.36 10.31
C ALA A 74 -1.09 -2.83 10.02
N ALA A 75 -1.47 -3.33 8.86
CA ALA A 75 -1.21 -4.71 8.49
C ALA A 75 0.28 -4.97 8.26
N VAL A 76 0.98 -3.99 7.73
CA VAL A 76 2.44 -4.08 7.54
C VAL A 76 3.17 -3.92 8.86
N GLY A 77 2.61 -3.12 9.76
CA GLY A 77 3.24 -2.84 11.04
C GLY A 77 4.18 -1.64 11.01
N ALA A 78 4.03 -0.78 10.01
CA ALA A 78 4.88 0.40 9.88
C ALA A 78 4.18 1.45 9.02
N ASN A 79 4.57 2.71 9.17
CA ASN A 79 4.01 3.81 8.38
C ASN A 79 4.73 3.89 7.04
N VAL A 80 4.42 2.96 6.16
CA VAL A 80 5.04 2.88 4.83
C VAL A 80 4.38 3.84 3.86
N LEU A 81 3.05 3.92 3.92
CA LEU A 81 2.27 4.72 2.98
C LEU A 81 1.77 6.01 3.61
N LYS A 82 1.76 7.06 2.82
CA LYS A 82 1.14 8.33 3.19
C LYS A 82 -0.09 8.63 2.32
N ASP A 83 -0.20 8.00 1.16
CA ASP A 83 -1.32 8.22 0.25
C ASP A 83 -1.44 7.06 -0.73
N ILE A 84 -2.57 7.01 -1.41
CA ILE A 84 -2.83 6.07 -2.48
C ILE A 84 -3.31 6.87 -3.68
N ARG A 85 -2.72 6.60 -4.84
CA ARG A 85 -3.12 7.24 -6.09
C ARG A 85 -3.72 6.19 -7.01
N LEU A 86 -4.92 6.44 -7.46
CA LEU A 86 -5.64 5.51 -8.32
C LEU A 86 -5.54 5.99 -9.76
N LEU A 87 -5.00 5.12 -10.61
CA LEU A 87 -4.73 5.42 -12.00
C LEU A 87 -5.61 4.53 -12.89
N GLY A 88 -5.79 4.95 -14.13
CA GLY A 88 -6.65 4.12 -14.96
C GLY A 88 -6.33 4.16 -16.43
#